data_0b2f3d8457d5ebfb8c21e061546df234
#
_entry.id   0b2f3d8457d5ebfb8c21e061546df234
#
_cell.length_a   1.000
_cell.length_b   1.000
_cell.length_c   1.000
_cell.angle_alpha   90.00
_cell.angle_beta   90.00
_cell.angle_gamma   90.00
#
_symmetry.space_group_name_H-M   'P 1'
#
loop_
_entity.id
_entity.type
_entity.pdbx_description
1 polymer ?
#
loop_
_entity_poly.entity_id
_entity_poly.type
_entity_poly.pdbx_seq_one_letter_code
_entity_poly.pdbx_strand_id
1 'polypeptide(L)'
;MKKAALLFLSGLVFLTVSGQTKPSPSEVTVAKDGSGDFTTIQEAVDALRSFRPEGRATIRVRNGVYEEKVVVPSHKTEISIIGESRDSTILIWHDHANMPDGKGGTIGTFGTYTLKVEGPGFICEDMTIVNDAMTFNNPRWHISHKDIYNVGQAVAVHIDADRVIFRNCALKGFQDTLFTGNPEGREFFDNCWIEGTVDFIFGPATVWFRQCHLHALSDGYYTAASTPEGRYGYIFDACTFTASEGIGKLWLGRPWRPYAQVILKDCLIDAPVDPQGWNDWGDPANHRTARFREYSCSGKGSDRSGRVTWSKKLSNGRAHRITKDKVFTRPADIWETYR
;
A
#
# COMPACT_ATOMS: atom_id res chain seq x y z
N MET A 1 66.34 -58.52 17.84
CA MET A 1 65.29 -58.21 16.84
C MET A 1 64.51 -57.00 17.37
N LYS A 2 64.84 -55.78 16.91
CA LYS A 2 64.11 -54.55 17.35
C LYS A 2 63.18 -54.18 16.23
N LYS A 3 61.85 -54.14 16.53
CA LYS A 3 60.84 -53.65 15.59
C LYS A 3 60.73 -52.14 15.72
N ALA A 4 60.95 -51.42 14.63
CA ALA A 4 60.72 -49.99 14.52
C ALA A 4 59.25 -49.78 14.14
N ALA A 5 58.51 -48.97 14.91
CA ALA A 5 57.18 -48.54 14.59
C ALA A 5 57.25 -47.20 13.84
N LEU A 6 56.71 -47.14 12.65
CA LEU A 6 56.61 -45.93 11.82
C LEU A 6 55.27 -45.24 12.17
N LEU A 7 55.33 -44.05 12.77
CA LEU A 7 54.18 -43.17 12.95
C LEU A 7 53.93 -42.35 11.69
N PHE A 8 52.79 -42.54 11.04
CA PHE A 8 52.30 -41.65 10.02
C PHE A 8 51.54 -40.48 10.66
N LEU A 9 52.08 -39.31 10.62
CA LEU A 9 51.35 -38.07 10.98
C LEU A 9 50.61 -37.58 9.73
N SER A 10 49.29 -37.78 9.68
CA SER A 10 48.45 -37.16 8.65
C SER A 10 48.11 -35.75 9.07
N GLY A 11 48.77 -34.75 8.48
CA GLY A 11 48.48 -33.34 8.62
C GLY A 11 47.17 -33.00 7.89
N LEU A 12 46.11 -32.67 8.63
CA LEU A 12 44.86 -32.15 8.09
C LEU A 12 45.10 -30.65 7.77
N VAL A 13 45.23 -30.29 6.50
CA VAL A 13 45.26 -28.90 6.07
C VAL A 13 43.85 -28.36 6.01
N PHE A 14 43.47 -27.55 6.98
CA PHE A 14 42.27 -26.74 6.91
C PHE A 14 42.48 -25.59 5.94
N LEU A 15 41.96 -25.69 4.74
CA LEU A 15 41.77 -24.57 3.83
C LEU A 15 40.62 -23.70 4.34
N THR A 16 40.93 -22.64 5.07
CA THR A 16 39.97 -21.57 5.37
C THR A 16 39.72 -20.77 4.09
N VAL A 17 38.64 -21.09 3.39
CA VAL A 17 38.11 -20.24 2.32
C VAL A 17 37.47 -19.04 3.01
N SER A 18 38.21 -17.97 3.23
CA SER A 18 37.66 -16.67 3.58
C SER A 18 37.03 -16.06 2.32
N GLY A 19 35.82 -16.46 2.02
CA GLY A 19 35.00 -15.77 1.04
C GLY A 19 34.65 -14.38 1.58
N GLN A 20 35.44 -13.37 1.29
CA GLN A 20 35.02 -11.99 1.45
C GLN A 20 33.88 -11.77 0.45
N THR A 21 32.63 -11.94 0.92
CA THR A 21 31.46 -11.49 0.17
C THR A 21 31.58 -9.97 0.06
N LYS A 22 31.71 -9.43 -1.16
CA LYS A 22 31.63 -7.99 -1.39
C LYS A 22 30.35 -7.47 -0.70
N PRO A 23 30.43 -6.37 0.09
CA PRO A 23 29.24 -5.80 0.67
C PRO A 23 28.23 -5.47 -0.45
N SER A 24 26.97 -5.85 -0.26
CA SER A 24 25.90 -5.46 -1.18
C SER A 24 25.77 -3.94 -1.17
N PRO A 25 25.61 -3.29 -2.33
CA PRO A 25 25.49 -1.84 -2.38
C PRO A 25 24.36 -1.36 -1.49
N SER A 26 24.58 -0.25 -0.80
CA SER A 26 23.51 0.43 -0.01
C SER A 26 22.63 1.32 -0.88
N GLU A 27 23.09 1.66 -2.09
CA GLU A 27 22.35 2.45 -3.07
C GLU A 27 22.63 1.93 -4.49
N VAL A 28 21.56 1.86 -5.30
CA VAL A 28 21.61 1.53 -6.73
C VAL A 28 20.68 2.46 -7.50
N THR A 29 20.96 2.67 -8.79
CA THR A 29 20.16 3.53 -9.67
C THR A 29 19.49 2.71 -10.76
N VAL A 30 18.20 2.98 -10.98
CA VAL A 30 17.42 2.45 -12.10
C VAL A 30 17.20 3.57 -13.12
N ALA A 31 17.53 3.33 -14.38
CA ALA A 31 17.29 4.26 -15.46
C ALA A 31 16.97 3.51 -16.78
N LYS A 32 15.84 3.84 -17.41
CA LYS A 32 15.37 3.15 -18.63
C LYS A 32 16.32 3.31 -19.83
N ASP A 33 17.09 4.37 -19.87
CA ASP A 33 18.06 4.67 -20.94
C ASP A 33 19.39 3.91 -20.78
N GLY A 34 19.52 3.08 -19.74
CA GLY A 34 20.74 2.32 -19.45
C GLY A 34 21.85 3.12 -18.75
N SER A 35 21.59 4.36 -18.33
CA SER A 35 22.56 5.19 -17.59
C SER A 35 22.68 4.81 -16.10
N GLY A 36 21.78 3.95 -15.58
CA GLY A 36 21.80 3.43 -14.23
C GLY A 36 22.47 2.06 -14.10
N ASP A 37 22.45 1.52 -12.88
CA ASP A 37 22.95 0.16 -12.60
C ASP A 37 22.00 -0.91 -13.17
N PHE A 38 20.70 -0.57 -13.29
CA PHE A 38 19.61 -1.43 -13.78
C PHE A 38 18.68 -0.64 -14.70
N THR A 39 17.94 -1.35 -15.55
CA THR A 39 16.93 -0.76 -16.45
C THR A 39 15.50 -0.99 -15.97
N THR A 40 15.30 -1.92 -15.02
CA THR A 40 14.00 -2.22 -14.40
C THR A 40 14.10 -2.13 -12.86
N ILE A 41 12.98 -1.81 -12.22
CA ILE A 41 12.90 -1.72 -10.75
C ILE A 41 12.99 -3.13 -10.14
N GLN A 42 12.38 -4.14 -10.78
CA GLN A 42 12.42 -5.51 -10.28
C GLN A 42 13.85 -6.07 -10.26
N GLU A 43 14.64 -5.85 -11.31
CA GLU A 43 16.05 -6.28 -11.31
C GLU A 43 16.86 -5.65 -10.17
N ALA A 44 16.62 -4.36 -9.88
CA ALA A 44 17.26 -3.68 -8.76
C ALA A 44 16.86 -4.30 -7.41
N VAL A 45 15.57 -4.60 -7.20
CA VAL A 45 15.07 -5.29 -5.99
C VAL A 45 15.73 -6.65 -5.84
N ASP A 46 15.79 -7.43 -6.93
CA ASP A 46 16.34 -8.80 -6.91
C ASP A 46 17.84 -8.81 -6.60
N ALA A 47 18.59 -7.83 -7.12
CA ALA A 47 20.03 -7.69 -6.91
C ALA A 47 20.42 -7.33 -5.47
N LEU A 48 19.54 -6.68 -4.71
CA LEU A 48 19.83 -6.33 -3.33
C LEU A 48 19.88 -7.59 -2.45
N ARG A 49 20.79 -7.58 -1.46
CA ARG A 49 20.92 -8.67 -0.50
C ARG A 49 19.67 -8.83 0.35
N SER A 50 19.29 -10.08 0.61
CA SER A 50 18.22 -10.43 1.54
C SER A 50 18.65 -10.25 3.00
N PHE A 51 17.72 -9.94 3.91
CA PHE A 51 17.95 -9.81 5.36
C PHE A 51 19.19 -8.98 5.69
N ARG A 52 19.24 -7.77 5.15
CA ARG A 52 20.43 -6.90 5.24
C ARG A 52 20.82 -6.57 6.68
N PRO A 53 21.97 -7.04 7.18
CA PRO A 53 22.49 -6.61 8.49
C PRO A 53 23.10 -5.21 8.43
N GLU A 54 23.45 -4.73 7.23
CA GLU A 54 24.07 -3.41 7.00
C GLU A 54 23.05 -2.26 7.12
N GLY A 55 21.76 -2.57 7.26
CA GLY A 55 20.67 -1.61 7.32
C GLY A 55 20.01 -1.36 5.97
N ARG A 56 19.38 -0.19 5.81
CA ARG A 56 18.56 0.17 4.66
C ARG A 56 19.34 0.22 3.35
N ALA A 57 18.71 -0.30 2.29
CA ALA A 57 19.17 -0.09 0.91
C ALA A 57 18.20 0.85 0.17
N THR A 58 18.74 1.66 -0.74
CA THR A 58 17.98 2.62 -1.53
C THR A 58 18.11 2.30 -3.02
N ILE A 59 16.97 2.21 -3.68
CA ILE A 59 16.85 2.14 -5.15
C ILE A 59 16.40 3.52 -5.61
N ARG A 60 17.26 4.26 -6.31
CA ARG A 60 16.92 5.53 -6.94
C ARG A 60 16.40 5.29 -8.34
N VAL A 61 15.21 5.73 -8.63
CA VAL A 61 14.56 5.52 -9.92
C VAL A 61 14.51 6.85 -10.67
N ARG A 62 15.16 6.91 -11.82
CA ARG A 62 15.13 8.08 -12.72
C ARG A 62 13.74 8.26 -13.32
N ASN A 63 13.46 9.47 -13.77
CA ASN A 63 12.23 9.77 -14.50
C ASN A 63 12.04 8.83 -15.68
N GLY A 64 10.82 8.33 -15.85
CA GLY A 64 10.45 7.39 -16.91
C GLY A 64 9.18 6.63 -16.57
N VAL A 65 8.60 5.96 -17.57
CA VAL A 65 7.47 5.06 -17.40
C VAL A 65 7.99 3.63 -17.38
N TYR A 66 7.89 2.97 -16.24
CA TYR A 66 8.31 1.59 -15.99
C TYR A 66 7.08 0.70 -16.03
N GLU A 67 6.90 0.02 -17.17
CA GLU A 67 5.78 -0.91 -17.41
C GLU A 67 6.20 -2.30 -16.92
N GLU A 68 6.02 -2.54 -15.64
CA GLU A 68 6.40 -3.79 -14.99
C GLU A 68 5.59 -4.04 -13.71
N LYS A 69 5.46 -5.31 -13.31
CA LYS A 69 5.00 -5.67 -11.95
C LYS A 69 6.21 -5.79 -11.05
N VAL A 70 6.15 -5.09 -9.92
CA VAL A 70 7.23 -5.12 -8.93
C VAL A 70 6.78 -5.82 -7.67
N VAL A 71 7.57 -6.80 -7.21
CA VAL A 71 7.42 -7.47 -5.92
C VAL A 71 8.64 -7.20 -5.06
N VAL A 72 8.43 -6.68 -3.86
CA VAL A 72 9.42 -6.61 -2.79
C VAL A 72 9.16 -7.76 -1.83
N PRO A 73 9.84 -8.91 -1.97
CA PRO A 73 9.52 -10.12 -1.19
C PRO A 73 9.83 -9.94 0.31
N SER A 74 9.25 -10.76 1.15
CA SER A 74 9.35 -10.69 2.61
C SER A 74 10.79 -10.72 3.16
N HIS A 75 11.70 -11.36 2.45
CA HIS A 75 13.12 -11.41 2.81
C HIS A 75 13.94 -10.17 2.37
N LYS A 76 13.35 -9.27 1.59
CA LYS A 76 13.93 -7.98 1.17
C LYS A 76 13.51 -6.88 2.14
N THR A 77 14.12 -6.89 3.33
CA THR A 77 13.80 -5.97 4.42
C THR A 77 14.52 -4.63 4.29
N GLU A 78 13.95 -3.57 4.86
CA GLU A 78 14.54 -2.23 4.94
C GLU A 78 14.97 -1.70 3.55
N ILE A 79 14.09 -1.76 2.55
CA ILE A 79 14.32 -1.21 1.21
C ILE A 79 13.56 0.10 1.04
N SER A 80 14.23 1.10 0.46
CA SER A 80 13.61 2.32 -0.08
C SER A 80 13.63 2.29 -1.60
N ILE A 81 12.49 2.64 -2.22
CA ILE A 81 12.39 2.98 -3.64
C ILE A 81 12.05 4.47 -3.71
N ILE A 82 12.95 5.27 -4.30
CA ILE A 82 12.83 6.72 -4.35
C ILE A 82 12.90 7.17 -5.80
N GLY A 83 11.79 7.73 -6.28
CA GLY A 83 11.71 8.33 -7.61
C GLY A 83 12.45 9.67 -7.68
N GLU A 84 12.86 10.05 -8.87
CA GLU A 84 13.46 11.36 -9.13
C GLU A 84 12.41 12.48 -9.01
N SER A 85 11.16 12.22 -9.43
CA SER A 85 10.01 13.09 -9.17
C SER A 85 8.69 12.31 -9.25
N ARG A 86 7.73 12.64 -8.38
CA ARG A 86 6.43 11.96 -8.31
C ARG A 86 5.73 11.87 -9.66
N ASP A 87 5.67 12.97 -10.40
CA ASP A 87 4.82 13.07 -11.57
C ASP A 87 5.48 12.50 -12.85
N SER A 88 6.78 12.19 -12.80
CA SER A 88 7.54 11.69 -13.96
C SER A 88 8.22 10.35 -13.73
N THR A 89 8.27 9.83 -12.48
CA THR A 89 8.73 8.48 -12.18
C THR A 89 7.51 7.59 -11.98
N ILE A 90 7.11 6.87 -13.03
CA ILE A 90 5.83 6.17 -13.08
C ILE A 90 6.05 4.66 -13.21
N LEU A 91 5.56 3.90 -12.23
CA LEU A 91 5.43 2.45 -12.29
C LEU A 91 3.98 2.10 -12.69
N ILE A 92 3.78 1.35 -13.76
CA ILE A 92 2.45 1.09 -14.32
C ILE A 92 2.28 -0.38 -14.73
N TRP A 93 1.08 -0.92 -14.48
CA TRP A 93 0.63 -2.22 -14.96
C TRP A 93 -0.88 -2.26 -15.18
N HIS A 94 -1.41 -3.34 -15.81
CA HIS A 94 -2.75 -3.35 -16.40
C HIS A 94 -3.58 -4.59 -16.04
N ASP A 95 -3.18 -5.37 -15.05
CA ASP A 95 -3.91 -6.59 -14.66
C ASP A 95 -5.23 -6.24 -13.95
N HIS A 96 -6.27 -7.02 -14.21
CA HIS A 96 -7.54 -6.95 -13.48
C HIS A 96 -8.05 -8.32 -13.07
N ALA A 97 -8.91 -8.37 -12.07
CA ALA A 97 -9.33 -9.61 -11.39
C ALA A 97 -9.90 -10.68 -12.32
N ASN A 98 -10.60 -10.28 -13.38
CA ASN A 98 -11.27 -11.19 -14.31
C ASN A 98 -10.35 -11.72 -15.42
N MET A 99 -9.06 -11.33 -15.45
CA MET A 99 -8.12 -11.91 -16.43
C MET A 99 -7.93 -13.41 -16.20
N PRO A 100 -7.81 -14.21 -17.28
CA PRO A 100 -7.54 -15.63 -17.16
C PRO A 100 -6.21 -15.91 -16.45
N ASP A 101 -6.18 -16.88 -15.55
CA ASP A 101 -4.97 -17.33 -14.85
C ASP A 101 -4.17 -18.40 -15.62
N GLY A 102 -4.62 -18.75 -16.83
CA GLY A 102 -4.05 -19.82 -17.65
C GLY A 102 -4.33 -21.24 -17.12
N LYS A 103 -5.11 -21.40 -16.04
CA LYS A 103 -5.45 -22.68 -15.41
C LYS A 103 -6.96 -22.95 -15.40
N GLY A 104 -7.73 -22.13 -16.11
CA GLY A 104 -9.19 -22.23 -16.20
C GLY A 104 -9.95 -21.38 -15.18
N GLY A 105 -9.26 -20.58 -14.40
CA GLY A 105 -9.80 -19.58 -13.47
C GLY A 105 -9.42 -18.15 -13.85
N THR A 106 -9.47 -17.25 -12.88
CA THR A 106 -9.04 -15.87 -13.00
C THR A 106 -7.95 -15.54 -12.00
N ILE A 107 -7.14 -14.52 -12.28
CA ILE A 107 -6.06 -14.11 -11.38
C ILE A 107 -6.56 -13.53 -10.06
N GLY A 108 -7.83 -13.09 -10.00
CA GLY A 108 -8.46 -12.54 -8.81
C GLY A 108 -7.86 -11.20 -8.36
N THR A 109 -8.53 -10.52 -7.43
CA THR A 109 -8.13 -9.19 -6.95
C THR A 109 -6.65 -9.11 -6.54
N PHE A 110 -6.20 -10.07 -5.73
CA PHE A 110 -4.86 -10.01 -5.11
C PHE A 110 -3.71 -10.36 -6.07
N GLY A 111 -4.02 -10.86 -7.27
CA GLY A 111 -3.04 -11.09 -8.33
C GLY A 111 -2.79 -9.88 -9.24
N THR A 112 -3.57 -8.81 -9.12
CA THR A 112 -3.60 -7.69 -10.09
C THR A 112 -2.60 -6.56 -9.83
N TYR A 113 -1.90 -6.59 -8.71
CA TYR A 113 -1.03 -5.50 -8.25
C TYR A 113 -0.01 -5.04 -9.30
N THR A 114 0.27 -3.73 -9.29
CA THR A 114 1.43 -3.14 -9.95
C THR A 114 2.65 -3.23 -9.05
N LEU A 115 2.52 -2.79 -7.78
CA LEU A 115 3.55 -2.94 -6.75
C LEU A 115 3.02 -3.82 -5.62
N LYS A 116 3.73 -4.90 -5.28
CA LYS A 116 3.48 -5.72 -4.08
C LYS A 116 4.62 -5.59 -3.08
N VAL A 117 4.29 -5.27 -1.83
CA VAL A 117 5.25 -5.10 -0.73
C VAL A 117 4.99 -6.15 0.34
N GLU A 118 5.90 -7.10 0.48
CA GLU A 118 5.91 -8.11 1.54
C GLU A 118 7.08 -7.90 2.52
N GLY A 119 8.09 -7.11 2.11
CA GLY A 119 9.28 -6.80 2.90
C GLY A 119 9.02 -5.74 3.97
N PRO A 120 9.22 -6.04 5.27
CA PRO A 120 9.02 -5.06 6.34
C PRO A 120 10.05 -3.92 6.28
N GLY A 121 9.65 -2.74 6.77
CA GLY A 121 10.47 -1.55 6.78
C GLY A 121 10.60 -0.88 5.40
N PHE A 122 9.68 -1.15 4.47
CA PHE A 122 9.68 -0.58 3.13
C PHE A 122 9.34 0.93 3.13
N ILE A 123 10.01 1.69 2.27
CA ILE A 123 9.72 3.09 2.01
C ILE A 123 9.60 3.32 0.50
N CYS A 124 8.56 4.04 0.08
CA CYS A 124 8.39 4.55 -1.27
C CYS A 124 8.25 6.08 -1.22
N GLU A 125 9.03 6.80 -2.02
CA GLU A 125 8.98 8.26 -2.07
C GLU A 125 9.01 8.76 -3.52
N ASP A 126 8.32 9.87 -3.79
CA ASP A 126 8.37 10.61 -5.04
C ASP A 126 8.07 9.77 -6.30
N MET A 127 7.09 8.89 -6.24
CA MET A 127 6.69 8.02 -7.36
C MET A 127 5.18 8.05 -7.60
N THR A 128 4.80 7.80 -8.84
CA THR A 128 3.43 7.44 -9.22
C THR A 128 3.36 5.94 -9.50
N ILE A 129 2.42 5.25 -8.83
CA ILE A 129 2.12 3.83 -9.06
C ILE A 129 0.70 3.73 -9.62
N VAL A 130 0.55 3.11 -10.78
CA VAL A 130 -0.70 3.08 -11.56
C VAL A 130 -1.10 1.65 -11.87
N ASN A 131 -2.38 1.33 -11.64
CA ASN A 131 -3.03 0.26 -12.38
C ASN A 131 -4.09 0.88 -13.29
N ASP A 132 -3.86 0.83 -14.59
CA ASP A 132 -4.71 1.47 -15.60
C ASP A 132 -5.62 0.49 -16.36
N ALA A 133 -5.85 -0.71 -15.82
CA ALA A 133 -6.61 -1.78 -16.46
C ALA A 133 -7.95 -1.32 -17.10
N MET A 134 -8.64 -0.33 -16.52
CA MET A 134 -9.90 0.19 -17.06
C MET A 134 -9.73 1.10 -18.28
N THR A 135 -8.57 1.68 -18.48
CA THR A 135 -8.30 2.62 -19.58
C THR A 135 -7.30 2.05 -20.59
N PHE A 136 -6.66 0.95 -20.24
CA PHE A 136 -5.64 0.32 -21.06
C PHE A 136 -6.24 -0.33 -22.29
N ASN A 137 -5.99 0.26 -23.46
CA ASN A 137 -6.44 -0.25 -24.75
C ASN A 137 -5.29 -1.03 -25.40
N ASN A 138 -5.06 -2.27 -24.97
CA ASN A 138 -4.04 -3.13 -25.58
C ASN A 138 -4.66 -4.01 -26.68
N PRO A 139 -4.25 -3.84 -27.97
CA PRO A 139 -4.73 -4.69 -29.08
C PRO A 139 -4.47 -6.19 -28.87
N ARG A 140 -3.48 -6.57 -28.04
CA ARG A 140 -3.18 -7.98 -27.73
C ARG A 140 -4.24 -8.65 -26.86
N TRP A 141 -4.99 -7.86 -26.05
CA TRP A 141 -5.97 -8.40 -25.10
C TRP A 141 -7.41 -8.23 -25.59
N HIS A 142 -7.65 -7.61 -26.77
CA HIS A 142 -8.98 -7.40 -27.37
C HIS A 142 -10.03 -6.83 -26.38
N ILE A 143 -9.58 -6.02 -25.42
CA ILE A 143 -10.50 -5.33 -24.52
C ILE A 143 -11.19 -4.25 -25.35
N SER A 144 -12.41 -4.54 -25.81
CA SER A 144 -13.25 -3.56 -26.47
C SER A 144 -13.84 -2.59 -25.42
N HIS A 145 -14.27 -1.40 -25.85
CA HIS A 145 -15.02 -0.49 -24.95
C HIS A 145 -16.23 -1.14 -24.25
N LYS A 146 -16.75 -2.25 -24.75
CA LYS A 146 -17.81 -3.04 -24.11
C LYS A 146 -17.30 -3.87 -22.94
N ASP A 147 -16.02 -4.20 -22.90
CA ASP A 147 -15.42 -5.04 -21.87
C ASP A 147 -14.93 -4.23 -20.64
N ILE A 148 -14.92 -2.90 -20.72
CA ILE A 148 -14.57 -1.99 -19.60
C ILE A 148 -15.44 -2.30 -18.36
N TYR A 149 -16.70 -2.68 -18.54
CA TYR A 149 -17.61 -3.07 -17.45
C TYR A 149 -17.28 -4.44 -16.82
N ASN A 150 -16.38 -5.23 -17.43
CA ASN A 150 -15.94 -6.52 -16.91
C ASN A 150 -14.54 -6.49 -16.28
N VAL A 151 -13.90 -5.32 -16.17
CA VAL A 151 -12.55 -5.22 -15.61
C VAL A 151 -12.54 -5.61 -14.13
N GLY A 152 -13.53 -5.20 -13.35
CA GLY A 152 -13.56 -5.52 -11.92
C GLY A 152 -12.41 -4.88 -11.12
N GLN A 153 -11.96 -5.55 -10.07
CA GLN A 153 -10.90 -5.07 -9.17
C GLN A 153 -9.53 -5.03 -9.88
N ALA A 154 -8.75 -3.98 -9.59
CA ALA A 154 -7.44 -3.77 -10.20
C ALA A 154 -6.52 -2.98 -9.24
N VAL A 155 -5.71 -3.70 -8.47
CA VAL A 155 -4.89 -3.15 -7.39
C VAL A 155 -3.65 -2.47 -7.97
N ALA A 156 -3.42 -1.20 -7.61
CA ALA A 156 -2.15 -0.55 -7.91
C ALA A 156 -1.08 -0.91 -6.87
N VAL A 157 -1.42 -0.84 -5.58
CA VAL A 157 -0.47 -1.15 -4.49
C VAL A 157 -1.08 -2.18 -3.53
N HIS A 158 -0.36 -3.28 -3.33
CA HIS A 158 -0.69 -4.37 -2.41
C HIS A 158 0.37 -4.45 -1.31
N ILE A 159 -0.02 -4.30 -0.05
CA ILE A 159 0.90 -4.29 1.09
C ILE A 159 0.58 -5.45 2.03
N ASP A 160 1.50 -6.39 2.18
CA ASP A 160 1.46 -7.50 3.14
C ASP A 160 2.58 -7.41 4.17
N ALA A 161 3.06 -6.20 4.47
CA ALA A 161 4.22 -5.94 5.31
C ALA A 161 3.88 -5.11 6.56
N ASP A 162 4.83 -5.04 7.50
CA ASP A 162 4.80 -4.11 8.64
C ASP A 162 5.80 -2.97 8.44
N ARG A 163 5.50 -1.78 8.99
CA ARG A 163 6.36 -0.58 8.96
C ARG A 163 6.61 -0.08 7.53
N VAL A 164 5.52 0.10 6.78
CA VAL A 164 5.57 0.59 5.40
C VAL A 164 5.27 2.08 5.36
N ILE A 165 6.03 2.83 4.59
CA ILE A 165 5.90 4.27 4.42
C ILE A 165 5.79 4.63 2.95
N PHE A 166 4.80 5.46 2.62
CA PHE A 166 4.69 6.16 1.35
C PHE A 166 4.72 7.66 1.60
N ARG A 167 5.63 8.40 0.94
CA ARG A 167 5.71 9.86 1.01
C ARG A 167 5.68 10.49 -0.35
N ASN A 168 4.87 11.54 -0.50
CA ASN A 168 4.75 12.30 -1.74
C ASN A 168 4.54 11.42 -2.98
N CYS A 169 3.79 10.32 -2.83
CA CYS A 169 3.46 9.38 -3.90
C CYS A 169 2.07 9.65 -4.48
N ALA A 170 1.83 9.21 -5.72
CA ALA A 170 0.50 9.13 -6.30
C ALA A 170 0.14 7.65 -6.55
N LEU A 171 -0.96 7.19 -5.98
CA LEU A 171 -1.51 5.85 -6.18
C LEU A 171 -2.77 5.99 -7.02
N LYS A 172 -2.73 5.49 -8.24
CA LYS A 172 -3.79 5.70 -9.23
C LYS A 172 -4.38 4.38 -9.69
N GLY A 173 -5.69 4.29 -9.68
CA GLY A 173 -6.42 3.10 -10.10
C GLY A 173 -7.91 3.37 -10.17
N PHE A 174 -8.67 2.30 -10.04
CA PHE A 174 -10.13 2.36 -10.11
C PHE A 174 -10.73 1.62 -8.90
N GLN A 175 -11.41 0.49 -9.09
CA GLN A 175 -11.87 -0.32 -7.98
C GLN A 175 -10.68 -1.00 -7.30
N ASP A 176 -10.60 -0.91 -5.96
CA ASP A 176 -9.60 -1.60 -5.14
C ASP A 176 -8.14 -1.10 -5.38
N THR A 177 -7.91 0.20 -5.52
CA THR A 177 -6.58 0.77 -5.85
C THR A 177 -5.50 0.43 -4.83
N LEU A 178 -5.76 0.59 -3.52
CA LEU A 178 -4.82 0.35 -2.44
C LEU A 178 -5.32 -0.75 -1.50
N PHE A 179 -4.63 -1.89 -1.48
CA PHE A 179 -4.86 -2.98 -0.54
C PHE A 179 -3.84 -2.97 0.61
N THR A 180 -4.32 -2.85 1.84
CA THR A 180 -3.55 -2.84 3.09
C THR A 180 -3.71 -4.19 3.78
N GLY A 181 -3.01 -5.24 3.28
CA GLY A 181 -3.37 -6.64 3.47
C GLY A 181 -2.97 -7.27 4.80
N ASN A 182 -1.91 -6.76 5.46
CA ASN A 182 -1.43 -7.36 6.69
C ASN A 182 -2.24 -6.92 7.92
N PRO A 183 -3.01 -7.80 8.59
CA PRO A 183 -3.79 -7.44 9.78
C PRO A 183 -2.94 -6.98 10.97
N GLU A 184 -1.66 -7.34 10.99
CA GLU A 184 -0.68 -6.88 11.97
C GLU A 184 0.16 -5.70 11.42
N GLY A 185 -0.04 -5.30 10.16
CA GLY A 185 0.72 -4.24 9.50
C GLY A 185 0.45 -2.85 10.07
N ARG A 186 1.48 -2.02 10.07
CA ARG A 186 1.43 -0.58 10.34
C ARG A 186 1.92 0.14 9.09
N GLU A 187 1.11 1.06 8.61
CA GLU A 187 1.38 1.75 7.36
C GLU A 187 1.21 3.27 7.55
N PHE A 188 2.08 4.04 6.97
CA PHE A 188 2.06 5.49 7.04
C PHE A 188 2.11 6.11 5.63
N PHE A 189 1.07 6.86 5.30
CA PHE A 189 0.99 7.64 4.05
C PHE A 189 1.07 9.12 4.39
N ASP A 190 2.00 9.82 3.76
CA ASP A 190 2.27 11.23 4.01
C ASP A 190 2.28 12.03 2.72
N ASN A 191 1.41 13.05 2.62
CA ASN A 191 1.29 13.91 1.44
C ASN A 191 1.08 13.11 0.13
N CYS A 192 0.31 12.01 0.18
CA CYS A 192 0.05 11.18 -0.99
C CYS A 192 -1.26 11.57 -1.68
N TRP A 193 -1.28 11.43 -3.01
CA TRP A 193 -2.50 11.42 -3.83
C TRP A 193 -2.96 9.98 -3.98
N ILE A 194 -4.23 9.69 -3.70
CA ILE A 194 -4.81 8.36 -3.88
C ILE A 194 -6.15 8.53 -4.59
N GLU A 195 -6.31 7.90 -5.76
CA GLU A 195 -7.54 7.99 -6.53
C GLU A 195 -8.11 6.63 -6.89
N GLY A 196 -9.43 6.58 -7.07
CA GLY A 196 -10.14 5.37 -7.46
C GLY A 196 -11.65 5.54 -7.51
N THR A 197 -12.36 4.41 -7.59
CA THR A 197 -13.82 4.38 -7.72
C THR A 197 -14.49 3.71 -6.51
N VAL A 198 -14.59 2.39 -6.51
CA VAL A 198 -15.25 1.61 -5.45
C VAL A 198 -14.20 1.02 -4.54
N ASP A 199 -14.36 1.21 -3.20
CA ASP A 199 -13.52 0.59 -2.19
C ASP A 199 -12.01 0.82 -2.40
N PHE A 200 -11.64 1.99 -2.95
CA PHE A 200 -10.29 2.17 -3.46
C PHE A 200 -9.18 2.24 -2.39
N ILE A 201 -9.54 2.24 -1.09
CA ILE A 201 -8.64 1.95 0.02
C ILE A 201 -9.30 0.86 0.87
N PHE A 202 -8.72 -0.35 0.86
CA PHE A 202 -9.35 -1.48 1.53
C PHE A 202 -8.34 -2.40 2.24
N GLY A 203 -8.78 -3.12 3.25
CA GLY A 203 -7.95 -4.08 3.97
C GLY A 203 -7.98 -3.96 5.49
N PRO A 204 -7.21 -4.82 6.20
CA PRO A 204 -7.25 -4.97 7.66
C PRO A 204 -6.20 -4.15 8.42
N ALA A 205 -5.16 -3.58 7.78
CA ALA A 205 -4.02 -2.97 8.45
C ALA A 205 -4.37 -1.75 9.31
N THR A 206 -3.46 -1.39 10.20
CA THR A 206 -3.46 -0.12 10.91
C THR A 206 -2.75 0.94 10.05
N VAL A 207 -3.49 1.91 9.54
CA VAL A 207 -2.95 2.90 8.62
C VAL A 207 -3.18 4.32 9.11
N TRP A 208 -2.14 5.14 9.06
CA TRP A 208 -2.22 6.58 9.29
C TRP A 208 -1.96 7.33 7.98
N PHE A 209 -2.98 8.01 7.48
CA PHE A 209 -2.89 8.92 6.35
C PHE A 209 -2.75 10.35 6.90
N ARG A 210 -1.67 11.05 6.55
CA ARG A 210 -1.43 12.44 6.93
C ARG A 210 -1.39 13.33 5.70
N GLN A 211 -2.22 14.38 5.68
CA GLN A 211 -2.24 15.38 4.60
C GLN A 211 -2.37 14.76 3.19
N CYS A 212 -3.01 13.61 3.09
CA CYS A 212 -3.25 12.95 1.82
C CYS A 212 -4.46 13.54 1.10
N HIS A 213 -4.46 13.44 -0.22
CA HIS A 213 -5.57 13.81 -1.08
C HIS A 213 -6.22 12.54 -1.63
N LEU A 214 -7.50 12.31 -1.29
CA LEU A 214 -8.30 11.17 -1.70
C LEU A 214 -9.29 11.66 -2.78
N HIS A 215 -9.19 11.13 -4.00
CA HIS A 215 -9.99 11.61 -5.14
C HIS A 215 -10.86 10.49 -5.71
N ALA A 216 -12.18 10.67 -5.65
CA ALA A 216 -13.12 9.72 -6.24
C ALA A 216 -13.33 10.02 -7.74
N LEU A 217 -13.16 9.00 -8.58
CA LEU A 217 -13.32 9.09 -10.04
C LEU A 217 -14.73 8.76 -10.52
N SER A 218 -15.55 8.12 -9.69
CA SER A 218 -16.96 7.79 -9.96
C SER A 218 -17.76 7.70 -8.66
N ASP A 219 -19.07 7.47 -8.75
CA ASP A 219 -19.89 7.02 -7.64
C ASP A 219 -19.24 5.78 -6.99
N GLY A 220 -19.27 5.70 -5.64
CA GLY A 220 -18.66 4.56 -4.95
C GLY A 220 -18.29 4.85 -3.49
N TYR A 221 -17.20 4.27 -3.05
CA TYR A 221 -16.77 4.28 -1.65
C TYR A 221 -15.28 4.62 -1.55
N TYR A 222 -14.92 5.58 -0.70
CA TYR A 222 -13.50 5.86 -0.43
C TYR A 222 -12.81 4.68 0.26
N THR A 223 -13.50 4.04 1.23
CA THR A 223 -12.88 3.00 2.05
C THR A 223 -13.74 1.75 2.22
N ALA A 224 -13.07 0.59 2.30
CA ALA A 224 -13.64 -0.69 2.69
C ALA A 224 -12.74 -1.38 3.72
N ALA A 225 -12.74 -0.85 4.96
CA ALA A 225 -11.91 -1.39 6.03
C ALA A 225 -12.39 -2.78 6.49
N SER A 226 -11.44 -3.63 6.86
CA SER A 226 -11.69 -4.95 7.47
C SER A 226 -10.88 -5.16 8.77
N THR A 227 -10.71 -4.08 9.51
CA THR A 227 -9.92 -4.02 10.74
C THR A 227 -10.29 -5.12 11.73
N PRO A 228 -9.35 -5.90 12.27
CA PRO A 228 -9.61 -6.87 13.32
C PRO A 228 -10.12 -6.24 14.62
N GLU A 229 -10.80 -7.04 15.44
CA GLU A 229 -11.25 -6.61 16.76
C GLU A 229 -10.05 -6.14 17.61
N GLY A 230 -10.25 -5.06 18.37
CA GLY A 230 -9.23 -4.52 19.28
C GLY A 230 -8.09 -3.75 18.61
N ARG A 231 -8.01 -3.73 17.29
CA ARG A 231 -6.97 -3.01 16.53
C ARG A 231 -7.44 -1.63 16.09
N TYR A 232 -6.49 -0.73 15.81
CA TYR A 232 -6.75 0.47 15.02
C TYR A 232 -6.83 0.09 13.53
N GLY A 233 -7.72 0.77 12.80
CA GLY A 233 -7.85 0.69 11.34
C GLY A 233 -7.28 1.92 10.67
N TYR A 234 -8.09 2.58 9.83
CA TYR A 234 -7.68 3.76 9.08
C TYR A 234 -7.90 5.04 9.88
N ILE A 235 -6.86 5.86 9.97
CA ILE A 235 -6.91 7.21 10.53
C ILE A 235 -6.50 8.19 9.44
N PHE A 236 -7.42 9.05 9.01
CA PHE A 236 -7.15 10.16 8.10
C PHE A 236 -7.00 11.42 8.95
N ASP A 237 -5.82 12.04 8.90
CA ASP A 237 -5.42 13.20 9.70
C ASP A 237 -5.07 14.36 8.76
N ALA A 238 -5.87 15.44 8.80
CA ALA A 238 -5.74 16.61 7.94
C ALA A 238 -5.76 16.26 6.42
N CYS A 239 -6.53 15.25 6.03
CA CYS A 239 -6.66 14.81 4.64
C CYS A 239 -7.77 15.58 3.90
N THR A 240 -7.67 15.63 2.56
CA THR A 240 -8.65 16.24 1.66
C THR A 240 -9.36 15.16 0.85
N PHE A 241 -10.67 15.18 0.83
CA PHE A 241 -11.52 14.28 0.06
C PHE A 241 -12.21 15.07 -1.04
N THR A 242 -12.00 14.70 -2.30
CA THR A 242 -12.58 15.33 -3.48
C THR A 242 -13.16 14.30 -4.43
N ALA A 243 -13.88 14.78 -5.45
CA ALA A 243 -14.46 13.93 -6.47
C ALA A 243 -14.41 14.63 -7.84
N SER A 244 -14.40 13.84 -8.91
CA SER A 244 -14.57 14.33 -10.28
C SER A 244 -15.94 14.97 -10.47
N GLU A 245 -16.08 15.81 -11.49
CA GLU A 245 -17.36 16.43 -11.85
C GLU A 245 -18.42 15.38 -12.23
N GLY A 246 -19.70 15.69 -11.93
CA GLY A 246 -20.83 14.84 -12.30
C GLY A 246 -21.09 13.67 -11.37
N ILE A 247 -20.25 13.44 -10.35
CA ILE A 247 -20.46 12.38 -9.35
C ILE A 247 -21.64 12.77 -8.45
N GLY A 248 -22.58 11.84 -8.29
CA GLY A 248 -23.83 12.06 -7.54
C GLY A 248 -23.92 11.36 -6.19
N LYS A 249 -23.22 10.22 -6.01
CA LYS A 249 -23.37 9.40 -4.81
C LYS A 249 -22.05 8.80 -4.34
N LEU A 250 -21.49 9.39 -3.29
CA LEU A 250 -20.26 8.93 -2.65
C LEU A 250 -20.49 8.59 -1.19
N TRP A 251 -19.78 7.58 -0.72
CA TRP A 251 -19.73 7.17 0.67
C TRP A 251 -18.32 7.32 1.23
N LEU A 252 -18.19 7.76 2.46
CA LEU A 252 -16.90 7.78 3.16
C LEU A 252 -16.33 6.37 3.34
N GLY A 253 -17.21 5.38 3.42
CA GLY A 253 -16.81 3.99 3.40
C GLY A 253 -17.89 3.02 3.85
N ARG A 254 -17.51 1.74 3.85
CA ARG A 254 -18.33 0.62 4.29
C ARG A 254 -17.48 -0.45 4.98
N PRO A 255 -18.02 -1.27 5.91
CA PRO A 255 -17.26 -2.27 6.64
C PRO A 255 -17.17 -3.56 5.81
N TRP A 256 -16.00 -3.85 5.24
CA TRP A 256 -15.80 -5.12 4.53
C TRP A 256 -15.88 -6.34 5.47
N ARG A 257 -15.55 -6.14 6.76
CA ARG A 257 -15.66 -7.17 7.81
C ARG A 257 -16.15 -6.53 9.11
N PRO A 258 -16.67 -7.34 10.08
CA PRO A 258 -16.94 -6.88 11.43
C PRO A 258 -15.73 -6.15 12.03
N TYR A 259 -16.00 -5.21 12.95
CA TYR A 259 -15.03 -4.37 13.66
C TYR A 259 -14.26 -3.36 12.78
N ALA A 260 -14.60 -3.24 11.50
CA ALA A 260 -14.01 -2.23 10.62
C ALA A 260 -13.93 -0.86 11.29
N GLN A 261 -12.78 -0.18 11.19
CA GLN A 261 -12.56 1.13 11.79
C GLN A 261 -12.05 2.13 10.76
N VAL A 262 -12.73 3.28 10.69
CA VAL A 262 -12.27 4.46 9.96
C VAL A 262 -12.48 5.69 10.84
N ILE A 263 -11.45 6.51 10.97
CA ILE A 263 -11.48 7.75 11.75
C ILE A 263 -11.02 8.89 10.84
N LEU A 264 -11.87 9.92 10.70
CA LEU A 264 -11.54 11.16 10.03
C LEU A 264 -11.28 12.24 11.09
N LYS A 265 -10.10 12.87 11.05
CA LYS A 265 -9.70 13.96 11.95
C LYS A 265 -9.28 15.17 11.14
N ASP A 266 -9.89 16.33 11.41
CA ASP A 266 -9.50 17.60 10.84
C ASP A 266 -9.46 17.60 9.28
N CYS A 267 -10.30 16.76 8.65
CA CYS A 267 -10.32 16.55 7.21
C CYS A 267 -11.20 17.60 6.51
N LEU A 268 -10.78 17.99 5.30
CA LEU A 268 -11.61 18.71 4.35
C LEU A 268 -12.35 17.69 3.46
N ILE A 269 -13.68 17.62 3.55
CA ILE A 269 -14.51 16.73 2.74
C ILE A 269 -15.24 17.59 1.70
N ASP A 270 -14.56 17.89 0.58
CA ASP A 270 -15.13 18.68 -0.53
C ASP A 270 -15.61 17.77 -1.66
N ALA A 271 -16.46 16.81 -1.32
CA ALA A 271 -17.06 15.83 -2.20
C ALA A 271 -18.55 15.71 -1.94
N PRO A 272 -19.38 15.27 -2.92
CA PRO A 272 -20.82 15.08 -2.77
C PRO A 272 -21.12 13.78 -1.99
N VAL A 273 -20.73 13.74 -0.72
CA VAL A 273 -20.95 12.58 0.16
C VAL A 273 -22.44 12.44 0.48
N ASP A 274 -22.95 11.21 0.34
CA ASP A 274 -24.31 10.87 0.76
C ASP A 274 -24.56 11.35 2.22
N PRO A 275 -25.69 11.96 2.54
CA PRO A 275 -25.99 12.44 3.89
C PRO A 275 -25.79 11.39 4.99
N GLN A 276 -26.07 10.12 4.70
CA GLN A 276 -25.81 9.01 5.62
C GLN A 276 -24.32 8.79 5.93
N GLY A 277 -23.43 9.19 5.01
CA GLY A 277 -21.99 9.17 5.12
C GLY A 277 -21.33 7.78 5.02
N TRP A 278 -21.96 6.77 5.63
CA TRP A 278 -21.43 5.41 5.76
C TRP A 278 -22.48 4.39 5.35
N ASN A 279 -22.08 3.39 4.60
CA ASN A 279 -22.91 2.26 4.19
C ASN A 279 -22.59 1.04 5.06
N ASP A 280 -23.55 0.14 5.27
CA ASP A 280 -23.41 -1.04 6.14
C ASP A 280 -23.04 -2.33 5.38
N TRP A 281 -22.71 -2.22 4.11
CA TRP A 281 -22.49 -3.36 3.22
C TRP A 281 -23.74 -4.22 2.96
N GLY A 282 -24.92 -3.68 3.23
CA GLY A 282 -26.18 -4.43 3.18
C GLY A 282 -26.37 -5.43 4.34
N ASP A 283 -25.54 -5.35 5.38
CA ASP A 283 -25.63 -6.18 6.58
C ASP A 283 -25.81 -5.33 7.85
N PRO A 284 -27.04 -5.23 8.39
CA PRO A 284 -27.32 -4.51 9.63
C PRO A 284 -26.53 -5.02 10.85
N ALA A 285 -25.97 -6.23 10.85
CA ALA A 285 -25.13 -6.71 11.92
C ALA A 285 -23.87 -5.86 12.12
N ASN A 286 -23.40 -5.23 11.05
CA ASN A 286 -22.27 -4.31 11.07
C ASN A 286 -22.50 -3.07 11.94
N HIS A 287 -23.73 -2.64 12.16
CA HIS A 287 -24.06 -1.50 13.04
C HIS A 287 -23.54 -1.67 14.47
N ARG A 288 -23.38 -2.88 14.94
CA ARG A 288 -22.91 -3.21 16.30
C ARG A 288 -21.40 -3.20 16.44
N THR A 289 -20.69 -3.47 15.37
CA THR A 289 -19.23 -3.69 15.40
C THR A 289 -18.43 -2.60 14.69
N ALA A 290 -18.97 -1.95 13.65
CA ALA A 290 -18.30 -0.91 12.91
C ALA A 290 -17.96 0.31 13.80
N ARG A 291 -16.75 0.82 13.65
CA ARG A 291 -16.17 1.90 14.49
C ARG A 291 -15.84 3.14 13.66
N PHE A 292 -16.82 3.64 12.90
CA PHE A 292 -16.66 4.80 12.04
C PHE A 292 -16.87 6.11 12.82
N ARG A 293 -15.91 7.05 12.69
CA ARG A 293 -15.89 8.25 13.52
C ARG A 293 -15.39 9.46 12.73
N GLU A 294 -15.91 10.63 13.08
CA GLU A 294 -15.54 11.90 12.49
C GLU A 294 -15.27 12.92 13.60
N TYR A 295 -14.24 13.77 13.41
CA TYR A 295 -13.86 14.86 14.32
C TYR A 295 -13.39 16.06 13.52
N SER A 296 -13.97 17.25 13.78
CA SER A 296 -13.52 18.54 13.22
C SER A 296 -13.37 18.55 11.70
N CYS A 297 -14.19 17.80 10.97
CA CYS A 297 -14.20 17.83 9.51
C CYS A 297 -14.96 19.04 8.99
N SER A 298 -14.54 19.57 7.84
CA SER A 298 -15.12 20.71 7.13
C SER A 298 -15.41 20.37 5.66
N GLY A 299 -16.02 21.29 4.92
CA GLY A 299 -16.38 21.12 3.50
C GLY A 299 -17.82 20.61 3.33
N LYS A 300 -18.29 20.60 2.07
CA LYS A 300 -19.70 20.30 1.71
C LYS A 300 -20.18 18.90 2.10
N GLY A 301 -19.26 17.92 2.17
CA GLY A 301 -19.56 16.54 2.56
C GLY A 301 -19.44 16.28 4.07
N SER A 302 -19.15 17.30 4.90
CA SER A 302 -18.91 17.13 6.34
C SER A 302 -20.16 17.26 7.21
N ASP A 303 -21.32 17.61 6.65
CA ASP A 303 -22.56 17.71 7.42
C ASP A 303 -22.94 16.35 8.01
N ARG A 304 -23.14 16.35 9.33
CA ARG A 304 -23.45 15.13 10.08
C ARG A 304 -24.94 14.97 10.41
N SER A 305 -25.79 15.91 10.03
CA SER A 305 -27.22 15.89 10.39
C SER A 305 -27.95 14.65 9.86
N GLY A 306 -27.54 14.16 8.69
CA GLY A 306 -28.07 12.94 8.06
C GLY A 306 -27.27 11.67 8.32
N ARG A 307 -26.13 11.71 9.07
CA ARG A 307 -25.27 10.53 9.28
C ARG A 307 -26.00 9.37 9.94
N VAL A 308 -25.69 8.16 9.51
CA VAL A 308 -26.19 6.94 10.15
C VAL A 308 -25.94 6.94 11.66
N THR A 309 -26.88 6.46 12.44
CA THR A 309 -26.85 6.52 13.91
C THR A 309 -25.74 5.69 14.56
N TRP A 310 -25.23 4.69 13.83
CA TRP A 310 -24.15 3.82 14.28
C TRP A 310 -22.74 4.41 14.02
N SER A 311 -22.57 5.44 13.19
CA SER A 311 -21.35 6.24 13.15
C SER A 311 -21.35 7.28 14.30
N LYS A 312 -20.17 7.67 14.79
CA LYS A 312 -20.08 8.54 15.97
C LYS A 312 -19.21 9.78 15.71
N LYS A 313 -19.61 10.92 16.29
CA LYS A 313 -18.71 12.07 16.44
C LYS A 313 -17.71 11.77 17.57
N LEU A 314 -16.43 12.01 17.34
CA LEU A 314 -15.44 11.98 18.43
C LEU A 314 -15.55 13.24 19.28
N SER A 315 -15.48 13.08 20.60
CA SER A 315 -15.28 14.21 21.51
C SER A 315 -13.83 14.72 21.41
N ASN A 316 -13.63 16.00 21.70
CA ASN A 316 -12.32 16.66 21.71
C ASN A 316 -11.26 15.84 22.47
N GLY A 317 -11.56 15.45 23.72
CA GLY A 317 -10.63 14.68 24.54
C GLY A 317 -10.29 13.28 23.99
N ARG A 318 -11.18 12.65 23.22
CA ARG A 318 -10.90 11.38 22.54
C ARG A 318 -10.06 11.58 21.28
N ALA A 319 -10.37 12.60 20.48
CA ALA A 319 -9.64 12.89 19.26
C ALA A 319 -8.17 13.21 19.54
N HIS A 320 -7.87 14.03 20.57
CA HIS A 320 -6.50 14.36 20.98
C HIS A 320 -5.71 13.18 21.56
N ARG A 321 -6.38 12.13 22.05
CA ARG A 321 -5.71 10.90 22.51
C ARG A 321 -5.36 9.94 21.39
N ILE A 322 -5.92 10.10 20.19
CA ILE A 322 -5.58 9.32 19.01
C ILE A 322 -4.42 10.05 18.32
N THR A 323 -3.20 9.66 18.67
CA THR A 323 -1.96 10.17 18.06
C THR A 323 -1.27 9.04 17.31
N LYS A 324 -0.49 9.40 16.29
CA LYS A 324 0.24 8.44 15.47
C LYS A 324 1.11 7.52 16.33
N ASP A 325 1.84 8.07 17.29
CA ASP A 325 2.70 7.32 18.18
C ASP A 325 1.92 6.26 18.98
N LYS A 326 0.74 6.63 19.56
CA LYS A 326 -0.11 5.66 20.27
C LYS A 326 -0.69 4.58 19.36
N VAL A 327 -1.03 4.94 18.13
CA VAL A 327 -1.60 4.01 17.14
C VAL A 327 -0.55 3.00 16.68
N PHE A 328 0.70 3.44 16.54
CA PHE A 328 1.79 2.59 16.03
C PHE A 328 2.65 1.95 17.12
N THR A 329 2.58 2.42 18.37
CA THR A 329 3.36 1.83 19.47
C THR A 329 2.88 0.42 19.80
N ARG A 330 3.83 -0.49 19.91
CA ARG A 330 3.67 -1.85 20.45
C ARG A 330 4.62 -2.03 21.64
N PRO A 331 4.33 -2.91 22.63
CA PRO A 331 5.09 -3.01 23.86
C PRO A 331 6.60 -3.22 23.71
N ALA A 332 7.05 -3.80 22.60
CA ALA A 332 8.47 -4.09 22.34
C ALA A 332 9.02 -3.39 21.08
N ASP A 333 8.24 -2.51 20.44
CA ASP A 333 8.61 -1.97 19.14
C ASP A 333 8.06 -0.55 18.97
N ILE A 334 8.96 0.44 19.06
CA ILE A 334 8.66 1.84 18.77
C ILE A 334 9.04 2.10 17.32
N TRP A 335 8.03 2.34 16.48
CA TRP A 335 8.28 2.67 15.08
C TRP A 335 8.30 4.18 14.87
N GLU A 336 9.48 4.71 14.58
CA GLU A 336 9.68 6.12 14.24
C GLU A 336 9.48 6.34 12.73
N THR A 337 8.45 7.09 12.38
CA THR A 337 8.12 7.38 10.96
C THR A 337 8.82 8.63 10.41
N TYR A 338 9.73 9.26 11.17
CA TYR A 338 10.35 10.55 10.82
C TYR A 338 11.80 10.47 10.32
N ARG A 339 12.33 9.30 10.07
CA ARG A 339 13.70 9.18 9.53
C ARG A 339 13.72 8.94 8.05
#